data_50d771659915d20ad1275e9fcc9979d5
#
_entry.id   50d771659915d20ad1275e9fcc9979d5
#
_cell.length_a   1.000
_cell.length_b   1.000
_cell.length_c   1.000
_cell.angle_alpha   90.00
_cell.angle_beta   90.00
_cell.angle_gamma   90.00
#
_symmetry.space_group_name_H-M   'P 1'
#
loop_
_entity.id
_entity.type
_entity.pdbx_description
1 polymer ?
#
loop_
_entity_poly.entity_id
_entity_poly.type
_entity_poly.pdbx_seq_one_letter_code
_entity_poly.pdbx_strand_id
1 'polypeptide(L)'
;MNLSNLKPAEGSTKTRKRIGRGPGSGLGGTSTRGHKGAKSRSGYSKKIGFEGGQMPLQRRVPKFGFKNINRVEYKAINLDTIQKLAEAKNLQTVGINDFIAAGFISSSQLVKVLGNGTLTAKLDVQAHPFSKTAVAAIEAACGQVVKL
;
A
#
# COMPACT_ATOMS: atom_id res chain seq x y z
N MET A 1 -4.55 33.37 13.09
CA MET A 1 -4.93 32.03 13.59
C MET A 1 -4.96 32.11 15.12
N ASN A 2 -6.09 31.82 15.77
CA ASN A 2 -6.19 31.92 17.23
C ASN A 2 -6.04 30.50 17.82
N LEU A 3 -5.05 30.27 18.67
CA LEU A 3 -4.75 28.97 19.27
C LEU A 3 -5.92 28.38 20.08
N SER A 4 -6.75 29.26 20.67
CA SER A 4 -7.92 28.81 21.43
C SER A 4 -9.02 28.14 20.56
N ASN A 5 -9.01 28.35 19.25
CA ASN A 5 -10.00 27.83 18.31
C ASN A 5 -9.54 26.53 17.63
N LEU A 6 -8.35 26.04 17.96
CA LEU A 6 -7.87 24.76 17.43
C LEU A 6 -8.66 23.60 18.03
N LYS A 7 -9.33 22.86 17.17
CA LYS A 7 -10.05 21.62 17.52
C LYS A 7 -9.53 20.48 16.67
N PRO A 8 -9.38 19.27 17.24
CA PRO A 8 -9.05 18.10 16.45
C PRO A 8 -10.17 17.82 15.44
N ALA A 9 -9.82 17.25 14.30
CA ALA A 9 -10.80 16.83 13.30
C ALA A 9 -11.81 15.84 13.91
N GLU A 10 -13.06 15.89 13.43
CA GLU A 10 -14.11 15.00 13.91
C GLU A 10 -13.71 13.53 13.73
N GLY A 11 -13.85 12.71 14.78
CA GLY A 11 -13.47 11.31 14.80
C GLY A 11 -11.96 11.03 15.00
N SER A 12 -11.09 12.06 15.04
CA SER A 12 -9.65 11.88 15.29
C SER A 12 -9.32 11.57 16.75
N THR A 13 -10.18 11.98 17.67
CA THR A 13 -10.03 11.70 19.11
C THR A 13 -11.07 10.70 19.58
N LYS A 14 -10.65 9.70 20.34
CA LYS A 14 -11.55 8.71 20.93
C LYS A 14 -11.42 8.72 22.44
N THR A 15 -12.54 8.72 23.14
CA THR A 15 -12.57 8.55 24.58
C THR A 15 -12.13 7.13 24.95
N ARG A 16 -11.22 6.99 25.91
CA ARG A 16 -10.76 5.67 26.38
C ARG A 16 -11.92 4.89 27.01
N LYS A 17 -12.20 3.71 26.47
CA LYS A 17 -13.24 2.81 26.99
C LYS A 17 -12.83 2.31 28.39
N ARG A 18 -13.68 2.52 29.38
CA ARG A 18 -13.47 2.06 30.77
C ARG A 18 -14.29 0.79 30.97
N ILE A 19 -13.61 -0.34 31.22
CA ILE A 19 -14.23 -1.64 31.48
C ILE A 19 -14.19 -1.96 32.97
N GLY A 20 -15.07 -2.88 33.43
CA GLY A 20 -15.13 -3.29 34.84
C GLY A 20 -15.61 -2.18 35.78
N ARG A 21 -16.54 -1.30 35.36
CA ARG A 21 -17.08 -0.19 36.17
C ARG A 21 -18.60 -0.30 36.35
N GLY A 22 -19.05 -1.47 36.76
CA GLY A 22 -20.44 -1.75 37.12
C GLY A 22 -21.32 -2.25 35.96
N PRO A 23 -22.45 -2.90 36.28
CA PRO A 23 -23.35 -3.50 35.31
C PRO A 23 -24.04 -2.47 34.44
N GLY A 24 -24.34 -1.28 34.96
CA GLY A 24 -25.00 -0.20 34.20
C GLY A 24 -24.20 0.30 33.00
N SER A 25 -22.88 0.10 32.96
CA SER A 25 -22.04 0.42 31.81
C SER A 25 -22.16 -0.59 30.66
N GLY A 26 -22.78 -1.76 30.89
CA GLY A 26 -22.75 -2.90 29.97
C GLY A 26 -21.38 -3.59 29.84
N LEU A 27 -20.37 -3.09 30.54
CA LEU A 27 -18.97 -3.53 30.46
C LEU A 27 -18.42 -3.95 31.83
N GLY A 28 -19.33 -4.15 32.81
CA GLY A 28 -19.00 -4.58 34.17
C GLY A 28 -18.67 -6.07 34.28
N GLY A 29 -18.68 -6.59 35.52
CA GLY A 29 -18.38 -7.98 35.80
C GLY A 29 -16.97 -8.39 35.41
N THR A 30 -16.86 -9.35 34.49
CA THR A 30 -15.57 -9.90 34.01
C THR A 30 -14.85 -9.01 32.99
N SER A 31 -15.18 -7.73 32.92
CA SER A 31 -14.63 -6.77 31.95
C SER A 31 -14.80 -7.22 30.49
N THR A 32 -15.96 -7.82 30.18
CA THR A 32 -16.34 -8.34 28.85
C THR A 32 -15.54 -9.55 28.35
N ARG A 33 -14.72 -10.18 29.22
CA ARG A 33 -13.89 -11.34 28.85
C ARG A 33 -14.53 -12.70 29.08
N GLY A 34 -15.65 -12.76 29.82
CA GLY A 34 -16.26 -14.02 30.25
C GLY A 34 -15.55 -14.63 31.47
N HIS A 35 -15.96 -15.85 31.88
CA HIS A 35 -15.50 -16.42 33.14
C HIS A 35 -14.22 -17.25 33.04
N LYS A 36 -14.23 -18.36 32.31
CA LYS A 36 -13.11 -19.32 32.22
C LYS A 36 -12.48 -19.36 30.85
N GLY A 37 -11.34 -20.02 30.72
CA GLY A 37 -10.63 -20.23 29.46
C GLY A 37 -9.47 -19.26 29.22
N ALA A 38 -8.64 -19.59 28.28
CA ALA A 38 -7.44 -18.81 27.93
C ALA A 38 -7.76 -17.39 27.46
N LYS A 39 -8.88 -17.19 26.77
CA LYS A 39 -9.31 -15.88 26.24
C LYS A 39 -9.62 -14.85 27.32
N SER A 40 -9.97 -15.30 28.54
CA SER A 40 -10.25 -14.41 29.67
C SER A 40 -9.03 -14.02 30.48
N ARG A 41 -7.86 -14.55 30.17
CA ARG A 41 -6.59 -14.24 30.85
C ARG A 41 -5.85 -13.10 30.20
N SER A 42 -5.02 -12.39 30.97
CA SER A 42 -4.10 -11.39 30.44
C SER A 42 -3.04 -12.06 29.57
N GLY A 43 -2.57 -11.35 28.53
CA GLY A 43 -1.54 -11.86 27.63
C GLY A 43 -2.01 -12.92 26.62
N TYR A 44 -3.30 -13.29 26.61
CA TYR A 44 -3.81 -14.21 25.59
C TYR A 44 -3.82 -13.56 24.20
N SER A 45 -3.23 -14.25 23.25
CA SER A 45 -3.36 -13.96 21.84
C SER A 45 -3.88 -15.17 21.06
N LYS A 46 -4.65 -14.93 20.00
CA LYS A 46 -5.13 -16.02 19.16
C LYS A 46 -3.95 -16.68 18.44
N LYS A 47 -3.80 -17.98 18.61
CA LYS A 47 -2.79 -18.76 17.88
C LYS A 47 -3.18 -18.83 16.40
N ILE A 48 -2.36 -18.23 15.53
CA ILE A 48 -2.58 -18.23 14.09
C ILE A 48 -2.38 -19.66 13.55
N GLY A 49 -3.33 -20.14 12.73
CA GLY A 49 -3.26 -21.48 12.14
C GLY A 49 -3.50 -22.64 13.12
N PHE A 50 -4.05 -22.38 14.31
CA PHE A 50 -4.43 -23.45 15.24
C PHE A 50 -5.78 -24.06 14.86
N GLU A 51 -5.82 -25.37 14.67
CA GLU A 51 -6.98 -26.16 14.22
C GLU A 51 -7.48 -27.13 15.31
N GLY A 52 -7.63 -26.64 16.56
CA GLY A 52 -8.24 -27.41 17.65
C GLY A 52 -7.45 -28.66 18.12
N GLY A 53 -6.17 -28.78 17.78
CA GLY A 53 -5.32 -29.96 18.08
C GLY A 53 -5.06 -30.83 16.86
N GLN A 54 -5.85 -30.69 15.80
CA GLN A 54 -5.55 -31.31 14.50
C GLN A 54 -4.27 -30.69 13.93
N MET A 55 -3.45 -31.48 13.22
CA MET A 55 -2.25 -30.98 12.54
C MET A 55 -2.65 -29.88 11.53
N PRO A 56 -2.16 -28.65 11.68
CA PRO A 56 -2.54 -27.53 10.82
C PRO A 56 -2.21 -27.78 9.34
N LEU A 57 -3.05 -27.25 8.43
CA LEU A 57 -2.90 -27.42 6.99
C LEU A 57 -1.48 -27.11 6.51
N GLN A 58 -0.88 -26.04 7.01
CA GLN A 58 0.50 -25.63 6.68
C GLN A 58 1.56 -26.72 6.98
N ARG A 59 1.29 -27.67 7.86
CA ARG A 59 2.18 -28.80 8.16
C ARG A 59 1.83 -30.06 7.40
N ARG A 60 0.57 -30.19 6.93
CA ARG A 60 0.11 -31.33 6.12
C ARG A 60 0.52 -31.22 4.66
N VAL A 61 0.63 -29.97 4.14
CA VAL A 61 1.01 -29.72 2.74
C VAL A 61 2.53 -29.82 2.58
N PRO A 62 3.03 -30.44 1.50
CA PRO A 62 4.46 -30.43 1.20
C PRO A 62 5.02 -29.03 1.05
N LYS A 63 6.23 -28.82 1.51
CA LYS A 63 6.96 -27.56 1.27
C LYS A 63 7.31 -27.45 -0.21
N PHE A 64 7.13 -26.27 -0.77
CA PHE A 64 7.47 -26.00 -2.17
C PHE A 64 7.99 -24.58 -2.34
N GLY A 65 8.74 -24.38 -3.43
CA GLY A 65 9.25 -23.09 -3.82
C GLY A 65 10.43 -22.58 -3.01
N PHE A 66 11.01 -21.53 -3.49
CA PHE A 66 12.10 -20.80 -2.85
C PHE A 66 12.02 -19.31 -3.17
N LYS A 67 12.67 -18.49 -2.38
CA LYS A 67 12.83 -17.07 -2.67
C LYS A 67 14.13 -16.85 -3.45
N ASN A 68 14.00 -16.34 -4.68
CA ASN A 68 15.19 -15.97 -5.45
C ASN A 68 15.82 -14.70 -4.85
N ILE A 69 17.06 -14.81 -4.39
CA ILE A 69 17.83 -13.72 -3.78
C ILE A 69 18.11 -12.61 -4.82
N ASN A 70 18.31 -13.00 -6.08
CA ASN A 70 18.60 -12.08 -7.19
C ASN A 70 17.32 -11.57 -7.89
N ARG A 71 16.17 -11.63 -7.24
CA ARG A 71 14.92 -11.14 -7.80
C ARG A 71 14.95 -9.63 -7.95
N VAL A 72 14.79 -9.16 -9.18
CA VAL A 72 14.63 -7.74 -9.49
C VAL A 72 13.14 -7.43 -9.58
N GLU A 73 12.68 -6.50 -8.76
CA GLU A 73 11.28 -6.07 -8.72
C GLU A 73 11.14 -4.67 -9.30
N TYR A 74 10.17 -4.50 -10.18
CA TYR A 74 9.86 -3.22 -10.79
C TYR A 74 8.53 -2.70 -10.27
N LYS A 75 8.48 -1.42 -9.95
CA LYS A 75 7.22 -0.71 -9.69
C LYS A 75 6.59 -0.37 -11.03
N ALA A 76 5.40 -0.88 -11.27
CA ALA A 76 4.66 -0.58 -12.50
C ALA A 76 3.99 0.81 -12.43
N ILE A 77 4.15 1.62 -13.48
CA ILE A 77 3.47 2.90 -13.67
C ILE A 77 2.80 2.87 -15.05
N ASN A 78 1.52 3.20 -15.11
CA ASN A 78 0.73 3.21 -16.33
C ASN A 78 0.77 4.59 -17.02
N LEU A 79 0.48 4.61 -18.34
CA LEU A 79 0.44 5.85 -19.13
C LEU A 79 -0.58 6.87 -18.61
N ASP A 80 -1.75 6.42 -18.13
CA ASP A 80 -2.73 7.32 -17.50
C ASP A 80 -2.15 8.10 -16.31
N THR A 81 -1.32 7.45 -15.51
CA THR A 81 -0.68 8.06 -14.34
C THR A 81 0.35 9.08 -14.77
N ILE A 82 1.10 8.78 -15.84
CA ILE A 82 2.09 9.69 -16.43
C ILE A 82 1.40 10.91 -17.03
N GLN A 83 0.29 10.72 -17.76
CA GLN A 83 -0.52 11.80 -18.33
C GLN A 83 -0.99 12.76 -17.23
N LYS A 84 -1.60 12.24 -16.17
CA LYS A 84 -2.08 13.05 -15.04
C LYS A 84 -0.95 13.81 -14.33
N LEU A 85 0.22 13.18 -14.18
CA LEU A 85 1.39 13.81 -13.59
C LEU A 85 1.91 14.96 -14.46
N ALA A 86 2.00 14.73 -15.77
CA ALA A 86 2.46 15.72 -16.73
C ALA A 86 1.52 16.94 -16.80
N GLU A 87 0.20 16.71 -16.79
CA GLU A 87 -0.81 17.76 -16.76
C GLU A 87 -0.75 18.58 -15.46
N ALA A 88 -0.66 17.90 -14.31
CA ALA A 88 -0.63 18.57 -13.01
C ALA A 88 0.60 19.47 -12.81
N LYS A 89 1.73 19.11 -13.41
CA LYS A 89 3.01 19.84 -13.27
C LYS A 89 3.46 20.56 -14.55
N ASN A 90 2.70 20.48 -15.65
CA ASN A 90 3.03 21.03 -16.96
C ASN A 90 4.43 20.58 -17.45
N LEU A 91 4.73 19.27 -17.32
CA LEU A 91 6.02 18.69 -17.69
C LEU A 91 6.02 18.26 -19.15
N GLN A 92 7.12 18.50 -19.86
CA GLN A 92 7.39 17.94 -21.19
C GLN A 92 8.28 16.69 -21.09
N THR A 93 9.11 16.61 -20.05
CA THR A 93 9.96 15.45 -19.76
C THR A 93 9.61 14.90 -18.39
N VAL A 94 9.40 13.60 -18.30
CA VAL A 94 9.06 12.91 -17.05
C VAL A 94 10.17 11.91 -16.71
N GLY A 95 10.88 12.16 -15.63
CA GLY A 95 11.98 11.34 -15.14
C GLY A 95 11.69 10.62 -13.82
N ILE A 96 12.65 9.81 -13.37
CA ILE A 96 12.54 9.10 -12.09
C ILE A 96 12.33 10.07 -10.91
N ASN A 97 12.99 11.22 -10.93
CA ASN A 97 12.86 12.22 -9.87
C ASN A 97 11.42 12.76 -9.75
N ASP A 98 10.72 12.89 -10.89
CA ASP A 98 9.33 13.35 -10.89
C ASP A 98 8.39 12.30 -10.30
N PHE A 99 8.67 11.02 -10.53
CA PHE A 99 7.92 9.92 -9.90
C PHE A 99 8.18 9.85 -8.39
N ILE A 100 9.42 10.11 -7.94
CA ILE A 100 9.74 10.19 -6.50
C ILE A 100 9.04 11.39 -5.86
N ALA A 101 9.12 12.56 -6.47
CA ALA A 101 8.48 13.78 -5.99
C ALA A 101 6.95 13.70 -5.96
N ALA A 102 6.36 12.86 -6.82
CA ALA A 102 4.92 12.55 -6.83
C ALA A 102 4.54 11.44 -5.83
N GLY A 103 5.50 10.79 -5.17
CA GLY A 103 5.27 9.73 -4.20
C GLY A 103 4.88 8.38 -4.82
N PHE A 104 5.05 8.19 -6.12
CA PHE A 104 4.74 6.91 -6.77
C PHE A 104 5.77 5.83 -6.48
N ILE A 105 7.02 6.23 -6.27
CA ILE A 105 8.16 5.34 -6.02
C ILE A 105 9.08 5.92 -4.94
N SER A 106 9.87 5.06 -4.33
CA SER A 106 11.03 5.45 -3.50
C SER A 106 12.32 5.44 -4.32
N SER A 107 13.35 6.12 -3.83
CA SER A 107 14.64 6.30 -4.52
C SER A 107 15.36 4.99 -4.88
N SER A 108 15.07 3.89 -4.18
CA SER A 108 15.69 2.58 -4.41
C SER A 108 14.91 1.67 -5.34
N GLN A 109 13.72 2.09 -5.81
CA GLN A 109 12.84 1.26 -6.63
C GLN A 109 13.08 1.48 -8.12
N LEU A 110 13.08 0.37 -8.87
CA LEU A 110 13.13 0.40 -10.33
C LEU A 110 11.71 0.57 -10.90
N VAL A 111 11.61 1.38 -11.95
CA VAL A 111 10.32 1.71 -12.59
C VAL A 111 10.17 0.96 -13.90
N LYS A 112 8.98 0.36 -14.12
CA LYS A 112 8.55 -0.18 -15.40
C LYS A 112 7.31 0.55 -15.90
N VAL A 113 7.39 1.14 -17.09
CA VAL A 113 6.25 1.80 -17.72
C VAL A 113 5.41 0.79 -18.48
N LEU A 114 4.10 0.79 -18.20
CA LEU A 114 3.11 -0.09 -18.83
C LEU A 114 2.14 0.72 -19.68
N GLY A 115 1.70 0.13 -20.79
CA GLY A 115 0.87 0.77 -21.80
C GLY A 115 -0.63 0.83 -21.50
N ASN A 116 -1.04 0.77 -20.22
CA ASN A 116 -2.44 0.92 -19.87
C ASN A 116 -2.81 2.39 -19.80
N GLY A 117 -3.90 2.75 -20.48
CA GLY A 117 -4.40 4.11 -20.59
C GLY A 117 -4.06 4.80 -21.89
N THR A 118 -4.48 6.06 -22.03
CA THR A 118 -4.26 6.89 -23.22
C THR A 118 -3.27 8.00 -22.91
N LEU A 119 -2.29 8.19 -23.79
CA LEU A 119 -1.36 9.30 -23.75
C LEU A 119 -1.68 10.25 -24.88
N THR A 120 -2.10 11.48 -24.55
CA THR A 120 -2.43 12.52 -25.54
C THR A 120 -1.36 13.60 -25.62
N ALA A 121 -0.61 13.81 -24.54
CA ALA A 121 0.46 14.79 -24.47
C ALA A 121 1.76 14.24 -25.09
N LYS A 122 2.48 15.09 -25.81
CA LYS A 122 3.84 14.80 -26.27
C LYS A 122 4.78 14.83 -25.07
N LEU A 123 5.28 13.67 -24.65
CA LEU A 123 6.10 13.51 -23.45
C LEU A 123 7.35 12.68 -23.73
N ASP A 124 8.47 13.13 -23.20
CA ASP A 124 9.71 12.36 -23.16
C ASP A 124 9.78 11.64 -21.81
N VAL A 125 9.78 10.31 -21.83
CA VAL A 125 9.69 9.50 -20.61
C VAL A 125 10.99 8.77 -20.36
N GLN A 126 11.57 8.97 -19.17
CA GLN A 126 12.80 8.31 -18.71
C GLN A 126 12.48 7.26 -17.67
N ALA A 127 12.74 5.99 -17.96
CA ALA A 127 12.52 4.87 -17.02
C ALA A 127 13.46 3.69 -17.34
N HIS A 128 13.45 2.65 -16.48
CA HIS A 128 14.32 1.49 -16.66
C HIS A 128 13.80 0.57 -17.79
N PRO A 129 12.73 -0.23 -17.63
CA PRO A 129 12.08 -0.94 -18.72
C PRO A 129 10.75 -0.31 -19.12
N PHE A 130 10.41 -0.53 -20.38
CA PHE A 130 9.12 -0.22 -20.96
C PHE A 130 8.45 -1.47 -21.52
N SER A 131 7.13 -1.56 -21.51
CA SER A 131 6.41 -2.56 -22.27
C SER A 131 6.36 -2.18 -23.77
N LYS A 132 6.26 -3.16 -24.64
CA LYS A 132 6.12 -2.91 -26.09
C LYS A 132 4.95 -1.98 -26.42
N THR A 133 3.83 -2.18 -25.74
CA THR A 133 2.63 -1.33 -25.88
C THR A 133 2.85 0.10 -25.38
N ALA A 134 3.63 0.30 -24.32
CA ALA A 134 3.95 1.63 -23.81
C ALA A 134 4.87 2.40 -24.79
N VAL A 135 5.86 1.74 -25.36
CA VAL A 135 6.75 2.35 -26.37
C VAL A 135 5.92 2.81 -27.57
N ALA A 136 5.11 1.92 -28.15
CA ALA A 136 4.26 2.26 -29.29
C ALA A 136 3.30 3.43 -29.01
N ALA A 137 2.73 3.50 -27.79
CA ALA A 137 1.83 4.59 -27.42
C ALA A 137 2.55 5.94 -27.23
N ILE A 138 3.77 5.92 -26.67
CA ILE A 138 4.58 7.14 -26.49
C ILE A 138 5.05 7.67 -27.86
N GLU A 139 5.51 6.77 -28.74
CA GLU A 139 5.92 7.13 -30.10
C GLU A 139 4.74 7.65 -30.94
N ALA A 140 3.54 7.05 -30.81
CA ALA A 140 2.32 7.51 -31.46
C ALA A 140 1.91 8.93 -31.00
N ALA A 141 2.22 9.29 -29.75
CA ALA A 141 2.04 10.64 -29.20
C ALA A 141 3.21 11.60 -29.54
N CYS A 142 4.10 11.22 -30.46
CA CYS A 142 5.30 11.99 -30.83
C CYS A 142 6.26 12.28 -29.68
N GLY A 143 6.25 11.46 -28.62
CA GLY A 143 7.19 11.51 -27.49
C GLY A 143 8.43 10.64 -27.72
N GLN A 144 9.39 10.75 -26.81
CA GLN A 144 10.60 9.93 -26.84
C GLN A 144 10.68 9.02 -25.62
N VAL A 145 11.26 7.81 -25.81
CA VAL A 145 11.51 6.83 -24.77
C VAL A 145 13.00 6.79 -24.46
N VAL A 146 13.38 7.15 -23.25
CA VAL A 146 14.77 7.10 -22.79
C VAL A 146 14.90 5.98 -21.74
N LYS A 147 15.64 4.94 -22.08
CA LYS A 147 15.92 3.83 -21.18
C LYS A 147 17.18 4.11 -20.39
N LEU A 148 17.10 4.00 -19.06
CA LEU A 148 18.17 4.19 -18.08
C LEU A 148 18.94 2.90 -17.80
#